data_291cd717438ed113173c0effe1b8e55c
#
_entry.id   291cd717438ed113173c0effe1b8e55c
#
_cell.length_a   1.000
_cell.length_b   1.000
_cell.length_c   1.000
_cell.angle_alpha   90.00
_cell.angle_beta   90.00
_cell.angle_gamma   90.00
#
_symmetry.space_group_name_H-M   'P 1'
#
loop_
_entity.id
_entity.type
_entity.pdbx_description
1 polymer ?
#
loop_
_entity_poly.entity_id
_entity_poly.type
_entity_poly.pdbx_seq_one_letter_code
_entity_poly.pdbx_strand_id
1 'polypeptide(L)'
;MSKVQAIRGATTSPSNSSEEILAATTEMLNSIIKENSLKVEDIISAFFTTTQDLNAEFPPVAARKIGWVNVALMCSHEMKVPGALQKCIRVMVHVNTEKNPTDIVNIYLRDAVNLRNRGFEDD
;
A
#
# COMPACT_ATOMS: atom_id res chain seq x y z
N MET A 1 -5.40 25.38 3.07
CA MET A 1 -6.41 24.56 3.75
C MET A 1 -6.16 23.10 3.39
N SER A 2 -6.08 22.23 4.38
CA SER A 2 -5.81 20.84 4.07
C SER A 2 -7.04 20.12 3.51
N LYS A 3 -6.78 19.09 2.76
CA LYS A 3 -7.77 18.24 2.14
C LYS A 3 -7.43 16.79 2.44
N VAL A 4 -8.37 15.91 2.22
CA VAL A 4 -8.10 14.47 2.29
C VAL A 4 -7.78 13.98 0.88
N GLN A 5 -6.64 13.33 0.72
CA GLN A 5 -6.24 12.71 -0.54
C GLN A 5 -5.95 11.24 -0.29
N ALA A 6 -6.12 10.43 -1.33
CA ALA A 6 -5.84 9.01 -1.28
C ALA A 6 -4.56 8.72 -2.08
N ILE A 7 -3.69 7.92 -1.50
CA ILE A 7 -2.43 7.49 -2.12
C ILE A 7 -2.48 5.99 -2.25
N ARG A 8 -2.18 5.46 -3.44
CA ARG A 8 -2.17 4.02 -3.67
C ARG A 8 -0.74 3.51 -3.68
N GLY A 9 -0.59 2.30 -3.19
CA GLY A 9 0.68 1.60 -3.26
C GLY A 9 0.47 0.14 -3.58
N ALA A 10 1.46 -0.46 -4.22
CA ALA A 10 1.45 -1.90 -4.52
C ALA A 10 2.88 -2.42 -4.56
N THR A 11 3.03 -3.66 -4.12
CA THR A 11 4.31 -4.37 -4.17
C THR A 11 4.03 -5.87 -4.20
N THR A 12 5.08 -6.66 -4.29
CA THR A 12 4.96 -8.11 -4.22
C THR A 12 5.88 -8.66 -3.16
N SER A 13 5.53 -9.84 -2.63
CA SER A 13 6.38 -10.56 -1.69
C SER A 13 7.02 -11.74 -2.43
N PRO A 14 8.30 -12.04 -2.18
CA PRO A 14 8.96 -13.17 -2.85
C PRO A 14 8.36 -14.52 -2.42
N SER A 15 7.80 -14.58 -1.22
CA SER A 15 7.24 -15.81 -0.70
C SER A 15 6.11 -15.50 0.27
N ASN A 16 5.32 -16.52 0.58
CA ASN A 16 4.26 -16.41 1.58
C ASN A 16 4.84 -16.72 2.96
N SER A 17 5.64 -15.80 3.48
CA SER A 17 6.19 -15.89 4.83
C SER A 17 5.95 -14.58 5.55
N SER A 18 5.82 -14.67 6.88
CA SER A 18 5.61 -13.48 7.71
C SER A 18 6.72 -12.46 7.48
N GLU A 19 7.96 -12.91 7.50
CA GLU A 19 9.12 -12.02 7.35
C GLU A 19 9.11 -11.28 6.03
N GLU A 20 8.87 -11.99 4.92
CA GLU A 20 8.91 -11.38 3.60
C GLU A 20 7.72 -10.46 3.36
N ILE A 21 6.54 -10.84 3.85
CA ILE A 21 5.36 -9.98 3.75
C ILE A 21 5.59 -8.67 4.49
N LEU A 22 6.13 -8.73 5.70
CA LEU A 22 6.39 -7.53 6.48
C LEU A 22 7.48 -6.67 5.86
N ALA A 23 8.52 -7.29 5.32
CA ALA A 23 9.60 -6.54 4.66
C ALA A 23 9.10 -5.79 3.43
N ALA A 24 8.32 -6.47 2.57
CA ALA A 24 7.78 -5.85 1.37
C ALA A 24 6.82 -4.71 1.74
N THR A 25 5.97 -4.92 2.72
CA THR A 25 5.01 -3.91 3.17
C THR A 25 5.73 -2.69 3.73
N THR A 26 6.74 -2.91 4.57
CA THR A 26 7.52 -1.81 5.15
C THR A 26 8.17 -0.97 4.07
N GLU A 27 8.77 -1.61 3.07
CA GLU A 27 9.39 -0.90 1.96
C GLU A 27 8.36 -0.03 1.23
N MET A 28 7.19 -0.57 0.95
CA MET A 28 6.12 0.14 0.27
C MET A 28 5.66 1.35 1.07
N LEU A 29 5.41 1.16 2.37
CA LEU A 29 4.91 2.24 3.22
C LEU A 29 5.95 3.35 3.38
N ASN A 30 7.23 3.00 3.54
CA ASN A 30 8.29 3.99 3.64
C ASN A 30 8.42 4.80 2.34
N SER A 31 8.23 4.15 1.20
CA SER A 31 8.25 4.85 -0.09
C SER A 31 7.10 5.84 -0.22
N ILE A 32 5.91 5.45 0.24
CA ILE A 32 4.74 6.34 0.22
C ILE A 32 5.02 7.58 1.06
N ILE A 33 5.57 7.40 2.25
CA ILE A 33 5.89 8.51 3.15
C ILE A 33 6.93 9.43 2.52
N LYS A 34 8.00 8.85 1.99
CA LYS A 34 9.12 9.61 1.45
C LYS A 34 8.72 10.39 0.20
N GLU A 35 8.09 9.71 -0.76
CA GLU A 35 7.79 10.33 -2.06
C GLU A 35 6.70 11.37 -1.96
N ASN A 36 5.89 11.34 -0.92
CA ASN A 36 4.81 12.29 -0.71
C ASN A 36 5.10 13.28 0.43
N SER A 37 6.30 13.21 1.01
CA SER A 37 6.73 14.11 2.10
C SER A 37 5.73 14.14 3.24
N LEU A 38 5.31 12.97 3.70
CA LEU A 38 4.28 12.84 4.72
C LEU A 38 4.89 12.74 6.12
N LYS A 39 4.08 13.12 7.10
CA LYS A 39 4.30 12.78 8.50
C LYS A 39 3.26 11.77 8.91
N VAL A 40 3.60 10.90 9.86
CA VAL A 40 2.65 9.88 10.32
C VAL A 40 1.37 10.53 10.85
N GLU A 41 1.47 11.68 11.49
CA GLU A 41 0.31 12.40 12.02
C GLU A 41 -0.68 12.84 10.95
N ASP A 42 -0.24 12.91 9.69
CA ASP A 42 -1.11 13.30 8.59
C ASP A 42 -1.92 12.11 8.06
N ILE A 43 -1.59 10.90 8.48
CA ILE A 43 -2.23 9.70 7.97
C ILE A 43 -3.49 9.40 8.78
N ILE A 44 -4.61 9.29 8.09
CA ILE A 44 -5.93 9.05 8.69
C ILE A 44 -6.19 7.56 8.81
N SER A 45 -6.06 6.87 7.69
CA SER A 45 -6.40 5.45 7.62
C SER A 45 -5.63 4.80 6.47
N ALA A 46 -5.53 3.47 6.52
CA ALA A 46 -4.96 2.69 5.44
C ALA A 46 -5.71 1.38 5.31
N PHE A 47 -6.07 1.03 4.09
CA PHE A 47 -6.74 -0.22 3.79
C PHE A 47 -5.82 -1.06 2.92
N PHE A 48 -5.46 -2.23 3.44
CA PHE A 48 -4.53 -3.15 2.77
C PHE A 48 -5.30 -4.28 2.12
N THR A 49 -4.79 -4.75 0.99
CA THR A 49 -5.27 -5.99 0.39
C THR A 49 -4.10 -6.86 0.02
N THR A 50 -4.33 -8.17 -0.02
CA THR A 50 -3.38 -9.12 -0.56
C THR A 50 -4.09 -10.05 -1.51
N THR A 51 -3.33 -10.60 -2.44
CA THR A 51 -3.82 -11.75 -3.21
C THR A 51 -3.97 -12.93 -2.25
N GLN A 52 -4.80 -13.90 -2.64
CA GLN A 52 -5.19 -14.98 -1.72
C GLN A 52 -4.05 -15.93 -1.39
N ASP A 53 -2.98 -15.91 -2.17
CA ASP A 53 -1.78 -16.71 -1.93
C ASP A 53 -0.88 -16.16 -0.82
N LEU A 54 -1.22 -15.00 -0.27
CA LEU A 54 -0.51 -14.43 0.88
C LEU A 54 -1.42 -14.51 2.10
N ASN A 55 -1.09 -15.40 3.03
CA ASN A 55 -1.87 -15.55 4.26
C ASN A 55 -1.00 -15.81 5.49
N ALA A 56 0.31 -15.62 5.38
CA ALA A 56 1.21 -15.91 6.49
C ALA A 56 1.26 -14.79 7.53
N GLU A 57 0.83 -13.58 7.16
CA GLU A 57 0.86 -12.44 8.07
C GLU A 57 -0.08 -11.35 7.59
N PHE A 58 -0.54 -10.50 8.50
CA PHE A 58 -1.31 -9.30 8.18
C PHE A 58 -0.37 -8.15 7.83
N PRO A 59 -0.43 -7.62 6.60
CA PRO A 59 0.39 -6.46 6.24
C PRO A 59 0.31 -5.27 7.21
N PRO A 60 -0.86 -4.95 7.82
CA PRO A 60 -0.92 -3.85 8.77
C PRO A 60 0.03 -3.96 9.96
N VAL A 61 0.52 -5.16 10.26
CA VAL A 61 1.52 -5.33 11.34
C VAL A 61 2.76 -4.50 11.02
N ALA A 62 3.15 -4.42 9.74
CA ALA A 62 4.29 -3.59 9.34
C ALA A 62 4.04 -2.12 9.64
N ALA A 63 2.82 -1.64 9.39
CA ALA A 63 2.46 -0.25 9.67
C ALA A 63 2.59 0.05 11.17
N ARG A 64 2.10 -0.83 12.02
CA ARG A 64 2.22 -0.64 13.47
C ARG A 64 3.69 -0.60 13.91
N LYS A 65 4.52 -1.45 13.31
CA LYS A 65 5.95 -1.52 13.68
C LYS A 65 6.70 -0.26 13.30
N ILE A 66 6.29 0.46 12.27
CA ILE A 66 6.96 1.69 11.87
C ILE A 66 6.28 2.95 12.44
N GLY A 67 5.39 2.77 13.41
CA GLY A 67 4.87 3.90 14.19
C GLY A 67 3.49 4.39 13.83
N TRP A 68 2.75 3.68 12.98
CA TRP A 68 1.39 4.09 12.58
C TRP A 68 0.37 3.65 13.65
N VAL A 69 0.59 4.08 14.89
CA VAL A 69 -0.19 3.56 16.02
C VAL A 69 -1.60 4.17 16.12
N ASN A 70 -1.76 5.41 15.67
CA ASN A 70 -3.07 6.09 15.73
C ASN A 70 -3.79 6.09 14.38
N VAL A 71 -3.34 5.27 13.45
CA VAL A 71 -3.94 5.17 12.11
C VAL A 71 -4.94 4.02 12.12
N ALA A 72 -6.12 4.26 11.55
CA ALA A 72 -7.12 3.19 11.40
C ALA A 72 -6.69 2.26 10.27
N LEU A 73 -6.57 0.98 10.58
CA LEU A 73 -6.04 -0.01 9.62
C LEU A 73 -7.05 -1.14 9.42
N MET A 74 -7.17 -1.57 8.18
CA MET A 74 -7.94 -2.75 7.81
C MET A 74 -7.23 -3.50 6.70
N CYS A 75 -7.54 -4.79 6.55
CA CYS A 75 -7.04 -5.54 5.40
C CYS A 75 -8.04 -6.62 5.00
N SER A 76 -7.95 -7.03 3.74
CA SER A 76 -8.75 -8.12 3.20
C SER A 76 -8.00 -8.77 2.04
N HIS A 77 -8.57 -9.85 1.51
CA HIS A 77 -8.05 -10.46 0.29
C HIS A 77 -8.66 -9.78 -0.94
N GLU A 78 -7.92 -9.83 -2.03
CA GLU A 78 -8.38 -9.35 -3.33
C GLU A 78 -9.28 -10.37 -3.99
N MET A 79 -10.07 -9.90 -4.95
CA MET A 79 -10.80 -10.77 -5.85
C MET A 79 -9.81 -11.65 -6.61
N LYS A 80 -10.12 -12.96 -6.68
CA LYS A 80 -9.24 -13.92 -7.33
C LYS A 80 -9.52 -13.97 -8.83
N VAL A 81 -8.94 -13.05 -9.57
CA VAL A 81 -9.12 -12.97 -11.02
C VAL A 81 -8.04 -13.84 -11.69
N PRO A 82 -8.42 -14.76 -12.57
CA PRO A 82 -7.42 -15.58 -13.28
C PRO A 82 -6.42 -14.71 -14.05
N GLY A 83 -5.15 -15.05 -13.94
CA GLY A 83 -4.08 -14.31 -14.59
C GLY A 83 -3.65 -13.04 -13.90
N ALA A 84 -4.23 -12.73 -12.74
CA ALA A 84 -3.81 -11.55 -11.99
C ALA A 84 -2.43 -11.77 -11.39
N LEU A 85 -1.76 -10.67 -11.08
CA LEU A 85 -0.45 -10.69 -10.42
C LEU A 85 -0.56 -11.45 -9.09
N GLN A 86 0.41 -12.32 -8.83
CA GLN A 86 0.43 -13.13 -7.61
C GLN A 86 1.30 -12.49 -6.53
N LYS A 87 1.09 -12.93 -5.30
CA LYS A 87 1.84 -12.48 -4.11
C LYS A 87 1.90 -10.97 -4.04
N CYS A 88 0.78 -10.33 -4.32
CA CYS A 88 0.67 -8.88 -4.41
C CYS A 88 0.06 -8.31 -3.13
N ILE A 89 0.65 -7.22 -2.66
CA ILE A 89 0.17 -6.46 -1.50
C ILE A 89 -0.15 -5.06 -2.01
N ARG A 90 -1.37 -4.58 -1.74
CA ARG A 90 -1.77 -3.23 -2.12
C ARG A 90 -2.26 -2.46 -0.91
N VAL A 91 -2.20 -1.15 -1.00
CA VAL A 91 -2.67 -0.28 0.07
C VAL A 91 -3.30 0.97 -0.52
N MET A 92 -4.34 1.45 0.14
CA MET A 92 -4.85 2.79 -0.11
C MET A 92 -4.75 3.55 1.21
N VAL A 93 -4.00 4.65 1.20
CA VAL A 93 -3.72 5.46 2.38
C VAL A 93 -4.46 6.79 2.21
N HIS A 94 -5.24 7.18 3.22
CA HIS A 94 -5.91 8.48 3.23
C HIS A 94 -5.13 9.41 4.15
N VAL A 95 -4.83 10.59 3.63
CA VAL A 95 -3.97 11.54 4.34
C VAL A 95 -4.58 12.94 4.30
N ASN A 96 -4.29 13.73 5.33
CA ASN A 96 -4.52 15.17 5.31
C ASN A 96 -3.33 15.82 4.64
N THR A 97 -3.58 16.63 3.63
CA THR A 97 -2.48 17.26 2.89
C THR A 97 -2.97 18.53 2.20
N GLU A 98 -2.03 19.42 1.89
CA GLU A 98 -2.30 20.59 1.08
C GLU A 98 -2.17 20.29 -0.41
N LYS A 99 -1.68 19.11 -0.76
CA LYS A 99 -1.40 18.75 -2.15
C LYS A 99 -2.68 18.54 -2.94
N ASN A 100 -2.61 18.83 -4.24
CA ASN A 100 -3.68 18.48 -5.17
C ASN A 100 -3.53 17.04 -5.63
N PRO A 101 -4.61 16.43 -6.15
CA PRO A 101 -4.53 15.04 -6.62
C PRO A 101 -3.41 14.81 -7.63
N THR A 102 -3.10 15.79 -8.46
CA THR A 102 -2.05 15.67 -9.46
C THR A 102 -0.64 15.65 -8.87
N ASP A 103 -0.49 16.07 -7.61
CA ASP A 103 0.80 16.10 -6.93
C ASP A 103 1.05 14.87 -6.08
N ILE A 104 0.07 13.98 -6.00
CA ILE A 104 0.20 12.74 -5.26
C ILE A 104 1.01 11.73 -6.06
N VAL A 105 1.96 11.07 -5.40
CA VAL A 105 2.81 10.06 -6.04
C VAL A 105 2.37 8.68 -5.53
N ASN A 106 1.75 7.90 -6.43
CA ASN A 106 1.42 6.51 -6.13
C ASN A 106 2.68 5.66 -6.28
N ILE A 107 2.77 4.61 -5.50
CA ILE A 107 3.98 3.79 -5.40
C ILE A 107 3.72 2.39 -5.95
N TYR A 108 4.53 1.96 -6.91
CA TYR A 108 4.46 0.62 -7.48
C TYR A 108 5.86 0.03 -7.48
N LEU A 109 6.08 -0.99 -6.64
CA LEU A 109 7.40 -1.56 -6.41
C LEU A 109 7.46 -3.02 -6.86
N ARG A 110 8.68 -3.49 -7.08
CA ARG A 110 8.95 -4.88 -7.42
C ARG A 110 8.12 -5.31 -8.63
N ASP A 111 7.46 -6.45 -8.57
CA ASP A 111 6.69 -6.95 -9.72
C ASP A 111 5.40 -6.17 -9.95
N ALA A 112 5.03 -5.30 -9.02
CA ALA A 112 3.83 -4.47 -9.16
C ALA A 112 4.07 -3.23 -10.04
N VAL A 113 5.28 -3.00 -10.52
CA VAL A 113 5.58 -1.81 -11.34
C VAL A 113 4.70 -1.73 -12.60
N ASN A 114 4.22 -2.87 -13.09
CA ASN A 114 3.38 -2.91 -14.29
C ASN A 114 1.90 -3.06 -13.98
N LEU A 115 1.50 -2.93 -12.71
CA LEU A 115 0.12 -3.17 -12.32
C LEU A 115 -0.86 -2.22 -13.02
N ARG A 116 -0.46 -0.97 -13.23
CA ARG A 116 -1.28 0.02 -13.88
C ARG A 116 -1.59 -0.32 -15.35
N ASN A 117 -0.75 -1.16 -15.95
CA ASN A 117 -0.87 -1.48 -17.37
C ASN A 117 -1.90 -2.57 -17.65
N ARG A 118 -2.66 -2.99 -16.64
CA ARG A 118 -3.63 -4.06 -16.78
C ARG A 118 -5.02 -3.52 -17.10
N GLY A 119 -5.13 -2.75 -18.16
CA GLY A 119 -6.42 -2.29 -18.63
C GLY A 119 -6.92 -1.01 -17.97
N PHE A 120 -6.15 -0.45 -17.08
CA PHE A 120 -6.51 0.79 -16.38
C PHE A 120 -5.28 1.70 -16.36
N GLU A 121 -4.76 1.95 -17.52
CA GLU A 121 -3.48 2.66 -17.66
C GLU A 121 -3.55 4.09 -17.17
N ASP A 122 -4.74 4.63 -17.11
CA ASP A 122 -4.92 6.03 -16.69
C ASP A 122 -5.00 6.21 -15.18
N ASP A 123 -4.94 5.14 -14.47
CA ASP A 123 -5.04 5.18 -13.01
C ASP A 123 -4.04 6.12 -12.35
#